data_49b6a4339555c5d4ee2c9779fcc0a998
#
_entry.id   49b6a4339555c5d4ee2c9779fcc0a998
#
_cell.length_a   1.000
_cell.length_b   1.000
_cell.length_c   1.000
_cell.angle_alpha   90.00
_cell.angle_beta   90.00
_cell.angle_gamma   90.00
#
_symmetry.space_group_name_H-M   'P 1'
#
loop_
_entity.id
_entity.type
_entity.pdbx_description
1 polymer ?
#
loop_
_entity_poly.entity_id
_entity_poly.type
_entity_poly.pdbx_seq_one_letter_code
_entity_poly.pdbx_strand_id
1 'polypeptide(L)'
;MLKHIKLFFISFVLLQLLGCPAAIIGGGAIGMDTMADRRTPGVILEDSNIELKAFAGIQKLQGDIHTNVTSYNAHVLVLGQVPSEEIKSTITAKIKALANVKSVMNELTIEPVNSLSARAEDTLITSSVKARFFKENKVSPFYVKVITENKVVYLMGLLNEKEAKEAEEIAKNTNKVTKVVKLFETIKN
;
A
#
# COMPACT_ATOMS: atom_id res chain seq x y z
N MET A 1 49.30 3.41 14.98
CA MET A 1 48.59 2.58 13.99
C MET A 1 47.12 2.28 14.39
N LEU A 2 46.84 1.78 15.57
CA LEU A 2 45.47 1.38 15.98
C LEU A 2 44.45 2.54 16.04
N LYS A 3 44.90 3.77 16.37
CA LYS A 3 44.07 4.99 16.42
C LYS A 3 43.58 5.42 15.03
N HIS A 4 44.39 5.29 14.00
CA HIS A 4 44.03 5.67 12.63
C HIS A 4 43.10 4.65 11.98
N ILE A 5 43.25 3.37 12.35
CA ILE A 5 42.34 2.31 11.87
C ILE A 5 40.92 2.50 12.45
N LYS A 6 40.81 2.83 13.74
CA LYS A 6 39.52 3.13 14.38
C LYS A 6 38.86 4.37 13.76
N LEU A 7 39.64 5.42 13.47
CA LEU A 7 39.10 6.63 12.83
C LEU A 7 38.61 6.37 11.40
N PHE A 8 39.33 5.52 10.66
CA PHE A 8 38.94 5.11 9.29
C PHE A 8 37.66 4.27 9.29
N PHE A 9 37.51 3.36 10.26
CA PHE A 9 36.30 2.55 10.43
C PHE A 9 35.06 3.39 10.80
N ILE A 10 35.26 4.37 11.71
CA ILE A 10 34.15 5.27 12.11
C ILE A 10 33.76 6.18 10.95
N SER A 11 34.72 6.69 10.16
CA SER A 11 34.43 7.49 8.96
C SER A 11 33.71 6.68 7.86
N PHE A 12 34.08 5.39 7.70
CA PHE A 12 33.44 4.50 6.73
C PHE A 12 32.00 4.16 7.14
N VAL A 13 31.73 3.93 8.43
CA VAL A 13 30.38 3.68 8.96
C VAL A 13 29.50 4.94 8.87
N LEU A 14 30.05 6.15 9.14
CA LEU A 14 29.31 7.39 8.98
C LEU A 14 28.94 7.68 7.50
N LEU A 15 29.80 7.27 6.57
CA LEU A 15 29.54 7.46 5.12
C LEU A 15 28.38 6.58 4.62
N GLN A 16 28.11 5.45 5.28
CA GLN A 16 26.99 4.59 4.96
C GLN A 16 25.64 5.16 5.45
N LEU A 17 25.66 6.05 6.46
CA LEU A 17 24.45 6.68 7.00
C LEU A 17 23.97 7.90 6.18
N LEU A 18 24.80 8.44 5.30
CA LEU A 18 24.45 9.50 4.36
C LEU A 18 24.02 8.98 2.96
N GLY A 19 24.10 7.67 2.77
CA GLY A 19 23.71 7.00 1.53
C GLY A 19 22.30 6.47 1.59
N CYS A 20 21.36 7.28 1.27
CA CYS A 20 20.14 7.04 0.50
C CYS A 20 18.92 7.82 0.98
N PRO A 21 18.43 8.70 0.18
CA PRO A 21 17.20 8.45 -0.57
C PRO A 21 17.28 8.78 -2.07
N ALA A 22 18.46 9.16 -2.57
CA ALA A 22 18.57 9.61 -3.96
C ALA A 22 18.67 8.48 -5.02
N ALA A 23 18.89 7.24 -4.61
CA ALA A 23 18.99 6.10 -5.54
C ALA A 23 17.63 5.56 -6.04
N ILE A 24 16.51 6.03 -5.46
CA ILE A 24 15.15 5.63 -5.91
C ILE A 24 14.69 6.44 -7.13
N ILE A 25 15.38 7.55 -7.47
CA ILE A 25 15.09 8.36 -8.66
C ILE A 25 15.86 7.87 -9.91
N GLY A 26 16.78 6.94 -9.74
CA GLY A 26 17.57 6.33 -10.81
C GLY A 26 16.95 5.05 -11.32
N GLY A 27 16.04 5.11 -12.27
CA GLY A 27 15.73 4.24 -13.41
C GLY A 27 15.83 2.70 -13.33
N GLY A 28 16.21 2.08 -12.22
CA GLY A 28 16.48 0.63 -12.20
C GLY A 28 15.44 -0.23 -11.47
N ALA A 29 14.79 0.27 -10.43
CA ALA A 29 13.83 -0.52 -9.66
C ALA A 29 12.36 -0.28 -10.09
N ILE A 30 12.06 0.90 -10.66
CA ILE A 30 10.72 1.23 -11.16
C ILE A 30 10.41 0.49 -12.46
N GLY A 31 11.42 0.11 -13.23
CA GLY A 31 11.24 -0.47 -14.56
C GLY A 31 10.76 -1.94 -14.58
N MET A 32 11.07 -2.76 -13.58
CA MET A 32 10.65 -4.16 -13.58
C MET A 32 9.21 -4.35 -13.08
N ASP A 33 8.80 -3.62 -12.05
CA ASP A 33 7.43 -3.70 -11.53
C ASP A 33 6.41 -3.10 -12.50
N THR A 34 6.78 -2.02 -13.22
CA THR A 34 5.89 -1.39 -14.20
C THR A 34 5.71 -2.19 -15.48
N MET A 35 6.70 -3.02 -15.86
CA MET A 35 6.58 -3.92 -17.02
C MET A 35 5.69 -5.13 -16.75
N ALA A 36 5.55 -5.53 -15.48
CA ALA A 36 4.72 -6.66 -15.07
C ALA A 36 3.30 -6.25 -14.65
N ASP A 37 3.06 -4.97 -14.32
CA ASP A 37 1.74 -4.45 -13.95
C ASP A 37 0.84 -4.32 -15.21
N ARG A 38 -0.44 -4.59 -15.05
CA ARG A 38 -1.43 -4.44 -16.15
C ARG A 38 -1.85 -3.00 -16.40
N ARG A 39 -1.55 -2.10 -15.48
CA ARG A 39 -1.75 -0.66 -15.66
C ARG A 39 -0.63 -0.07 -16.52
N THR A 40 -0.94 0.95 -17.28
CA THR A 40 0.09 1.72 -17.98
C THR A 40 0.95 2.51 -16.99
N PRO A 41 2.21 2.84 -17.30
CA PRO A 41 3.04 3.68 -16.44
C PRO A 41 2.40 5.03 -16.08
N GLY A 42 1.63 5.62 -17.00
CA GLY A 42 0.88 6.86 -16.74
C GLY A 42 -0.20 6.70 -15.67
N VAL A 43 -0.92 5.57 -15.68
CA VAL A 43 -1.92 5.25 -14.65
C VAL A 43 -1.26 5.01 -13.30
N ILE A 44 -0.14 4.31 -13.25
CA ILE A 44 0.60 4.08 -12.00
C ILE A 44 1.08 5.41 -11.40
N LEU A 45 1.58 6.31 -12.24
CA LEU A 45 2.00 7.65 -11.80
C LEU A 45 0.82 8.48 -11.29
N GLU A 46 -0.33 8.43 -11.98
CA GLU A 46 -1.54 9.14 -11.55
C GLU A 46 -2.07 8.58 -10.22
N ASP A 47 -2.09 7.26 -10.03
CA ASP A 47 -2.44 6.64 -8.76
C ASP A 47 -1.54 7.14 -7.62
N SER A 48 -0.23 7.23 -7.85
CA SER A 48 0.73 7.77 -6.87
C SER A 48 0.47 9.25 -6.56
N ASN A 49 0.11 10.05 -7.56
CA ASN A 49 -0.25 11.45 -7.39
C ASN A 49 -1.54 11.63 -6.57
N ILE A 50 -2.53 10.77 -6.80
CA ILE A 50 -3.78 10.74 -6.03
C ILE A 50 -3.47 10.41 -4.56
N GLU A 51 -2.68 9.38 -4.28
CA GLU A 51 -2.27 9.00 -2.92
C GLU A 51 -1.55 10.16 -2.20
N LEU A 52 -0.61 10.82 -2.88
CA LEU A 52 0.15 11.94 -2.32
C LEU A 52 -0.75 13.15 -2.01
N LYS A 53 -1.64 13.53 -2.93
CA LYS A 53 -2.59 14.64 -2.72
C LYS A 53 -3.59 14.33 -1.61
N ALA A 54 -4.09 13.08 -1.55
CA ALA A 54 -4.98 12.64 -0.48
C ALA A 54 -4.28 12.71 0.87
N PHE A 55 -3.06 12.19 0.98
CA PHE A 55 -2.25 12.27 2.19
C PHE A 55 -2.06 13.74 2.63
N ALA A 56 -1.62 14.61 1.74
CA ALA A 56 -1.42 16.04 2.04
C ALA A 56 -2.71 16.76 2.47
N GLY A 57 -3.86 16.33 1.94
CA GLY A 57 -5.17 16.85 2.33
C GLY A 57 -5.62 16.39 3.71
N ILE A 58 -5.33 15.12 4.06
CA ILE A 58 -5.67 14.51 5.35
C ILE A 58 -4.78 15.06 6.46
N GLN A 59 -3.48 15.26 6.22
CA GLN A 59 -2.54 15.80 7.20
C GLN A 59 -2.92 17.21 7.73
N LYS A 60 -3.81 17.92 7.06
CA LYS A 60 -4.32 19.22 7.49
C LYS A 60 -5.49 19.10 8.47
N LEU A 61 -6.03 17.91 8.70
CA LEU A 61 -7.11 17.66 9.64
C LEU A 61 -6.53 17.52 11.05
N GLN A 62 -7.31 17.97 12.04
CA GLN A 62 -6.94 17.85 13.45
C GLN A 62 -7.55 16.58 14.05
N GLY A 63 -6.87 16.00 15.01
CA GLY A 63 -7.31 14.81 15.74
C GLY A 63 -6.31 13.67 15.66
N ASP A 64 -6.60 12.63 16.40
CA ASP A 64 -5.84 11.37 16.37
C ASP A 64 -6.34 10.55 15.19
N ILE A 65 -5.64 10.66 14.07
CA ILE A 65 -6.02 10.11 12.78
C ILE A 65 -4.91 9.18 12.29
N HIS A 66 -5.27 7.94 12.01
CA HIS A 66 -4.45 7.00 11.26
C HIS A 66 -5.15 6.68 9.94
N THR A 67 -4.49 6.92 8.82
CA THR A 67 -5.04 6.60 7.51
C THR A 67 -4.00 5.96 6.60
N ASN A 68 -4.44 4.95 5.88
CA ASN A 68 -3.75 4.35 4.75
C ASN A 68 -4.60 4.59 3.51
N VAL A 69 -4.10 5.39 2.58
CA VAL A 69 -4.78 5.68 1.31
C VAL A 69 -4.04 4.96 0.20
N THR A 70 -4.77 4.18 -0.55
CA THR A 70 -4.24 3.41 -1.69
C THR A 70 -5.10 3.67 -2.92
N SER A 71 -4.48 4.05 -4.02
CA SER A 71 -5.11 4.18 -5.33
C SER A 71 -4.69 3.03 -6.25
N TYR A 72 -5.63 2.51 -7.01
CA TYR A 72 -5.39 1.52 -8.06
C TYR A 72 -6.37 1.79 -9.21
N ASN A 73 -5.84 2.13 -10.38
CA ASN A 73 -6.61 2.53 -11.57
C ASN A 73 -7.64 3.65 -11.27
N ALA A 74 -7.24 4.61 -10.40
CA ALA A 74 -8.06 5.73 -9.93
C ALA A 74 -9.24 5.35 -9.00
N HIS A 75 -9.32 4.10 -8.55
CA HIS A 75 -10.19 3.67 -7.47
C HIS A 75 -9.43 3.77 -6.15
N VAL A 76 -9.93 4.57 -5.23
CA VAL A 76 -9.23 4.88 -3.98
C VAL A 76 -9.84 4.11 -2.82
N LEU A 77 -9.01 3.36 -2.12
CA LEU A 77 -9.32 2.71 -0.85
C LEU A 77 -8.74 3.53 0.30
N VAL A 78 -9.54 3.78 1.32
CA VAL A 78 -9.13 4.49 2.53
C VAL A 78 -9.38 3.61 3.74
N LEU A 79 -8.31 3.27 4.44
CA LEU A 79 -8.32 2.42 5.62
C LEU A 79 -7.77 3.17 6.83
N GLY A 80 -8.04 2.67 8.03
CA GLY A 80 -7.49 3.17 9.28
C GLY A 80 -8.54 3.60 10.29
N GLN A 81 -8.16 4.47 11.24
CA GLN A 81 -8.98 4.89 12.36
C GLN A 81 -9.09 6.42 12.41
N VAL A 82 -10.28 6.90 12.74
CA VAL A 82 -10.59 8.32 12.90
C VAL A 82 -11.46 8.55 14.14
N PRO A 83 -11.41 9.75 14.75
CA PRO A 83 -12.14 10.02 15.99
C PRO A 83 -13.64 10.23 15.80
N SER A 84 -14.12 10.53 14.58
CA SER A 84 -15.54 10.86 14.38
C SER A 84 -16.02 10.61 12.93
N GLU A 85 -17.33 10.49 12.78
CA GLU A 85 -17.98 10.39 11.46
C GLU A 85 -17.79 11.66 10.62
N GLU A 86 -17.69 12.82 11.27
CA GLU A 86 -17.40 14.09 10.58
C GLU A 86 -16.04 14.06 9.89
N ILE A 87 -15.00 13.58 10.59
CA ILE A 87 -13.66 13.43 10.01
C ILE A 87 -13.70 12.39 8.87
N LYS A 88 -14.36 11.25 9.08
CA LYS A 88 -14.54 10.20 8.06
C LYS A 88 -15.20 10.75 6.78
N SER A 89 -16.28 11.48 6.93
CA SER A 89 -17.00 12.11 5.79
C SER A 89 -16.16 13.19 5.11
N THR A 90 -15.46 14.00 5.90
CA THR A 90 -14.54 15.04 5.39
C THR A 90 -13.41 14.45 4.55
N ILE A 91 -12.81 13.35 5.00
CA ILE A 91 -11.77 12.63 4.25
C ILE A 91 -12.34 12.13 2.92
N THR A 92 -13.53 11.51 2.96
CA THR A 92 -14.20 11.05 1.75
C THR A 92 -14.42 12.19 0.75
N ALA A 93 -14.95 13.32 1.22
CA ALA A 93 -15.24 14.48 0.37
C ALA A 93 -13.96 15.05 -0.25
N LYS A 94 -12.89 15.19 0.55
CA LYS A 94 -11.58 15.67 0.07
C LYS A 94 -11.00 14.77 -1.02
N ILE A 95 -11.07 13.46 -0.85
CA ILE A 95 -10.51 12.52 -1.83
C ILE A 95 -11.37 12.50 -3.11
N LYS A 96 -12.71 12.51 -2.98
CA LYS A 96 -13.62 12.60 -4.14
C LYS A 96 -13.43 13.86 -4.97
N ALA A 97 -12.97 14.95 -4.35
CA ALA A 97 -12.70 16.22 -5.03
C ALA A 97 -11.35 16.25 -5.78
N LEU A 98 -10.50 15.24 -5.60
CA LEU A 98 -9.25 15.15 -6.37
C LEU A 98 -9.56 14.83 -7.83
N ALA A 99 -8.79 15.46 -8.72
CA ALA A 99 -8.90 15.19 -10.15
C ALA A 99 -8.61 13.70 -10.43
N ASN A 100 -9.29 13.15 -11.42
CA ASN A 100 -9.12 11.79 -11.94
C ASN A 100 -9.52 10.66 -10.98
N VAL A 101 -10.04 10.93 -9.77
CA VAL A 101 -10.59 9.90 -8.89
C VAL A 101 -11.93 9.38 -9.44
N LYS A 102 -12.00 8.10 -9.74
CA LYS A 102 -13.22 7.43 -10.24
C LYS A 102 -14.17 7.04 -9.11
N SER A 103 -13.64 6.49 -8.04
CA SER A 103 -14.44 6.08 -6.86
C SER A 103 -13.60 6.12 -5.58
N VAL A 104 -14.29 6.23 -4.45
CA VAL A 104 -13.68 6.15 -3.12
C VAL A 104 -14.43 5.11 -2.31
N MET A 105 -13.71 4.09 -1.86
CA MET A 105 -14.16 3.14 -0.85
C MET A 105 -13.56 3.54 0.49
N ASN A 106 -14.40 3.99 1.40
CA ASN A 106 -13.99 4.44 2.72
C ASN A 106 -14.36 3.39 3.77
N GLU A 107 -13.35 2.64 4.19
CA GLU A 107 -13.42 1.61 5.23
C GLU A 107 -12.81 2.09 6.57
N LEU A 108 -12.72 3.42 6.77
CA LEU A 108 -12.28 3.98 8.05
C LEU A 108 -13.22 3.56 9.18
N THR A 109 -12.65 3.16 10.30
CA THR A 109 -13.39 2.86 11.54
C THR A 109 -13.33 4.05 12.50
N ILE A 110 -14.41 4.23 13.29
CA ILE A 110 -14.46 5.26 14.33
C ILE A 110 -14.02 4.60 15.63
N GLU A 111 -12.72 4.58 15.81
CA GLU A 111 -12.03 3.92 16.92
C GLU A 111 -10.74 4.66 17.26
N PRO A 112 -10.18 4.45 18.47
CA PRO A 112 -8.84 4.90 18.80
C PRO A 112 -7.82 4.33 17.79
N VAL A 113 -6.79 5.11 17.50
CA VAL A 113 -5.71 4.69 16.59
C VAL A 113 -5.03 3.42 17.10
N ASN A 114 -4.85 2.47 16.21
CA ASN A 114 -4.20 1.19 16.48
C ASN A 114 -2.77 1.36 16.97
N SER A 115 -2.36 0.44 17.86
CA SER A 115 -0.99 0.39 18.35
C SER A 115 0.02 0.11 17.23
N LEU A 116 1.27 0.53 17.43
CA LEU A 116 2.36 0.22 16.50
C LEU A 116 2.55 -1.28 16.31
N SER A 117 2.32 -2.09 17.37
CA SER A 117 2.42 -3.55 17.28
C SER A 117 1.33 -4.15 16.39
N ALA A 118 0.10 -3.65 16.44
CA ALA A 118 -0.99 -4.10 15.57
C ALA A 118 -0.67 -3.78 14.09
N ARG A 119 -0.19 -2.57 13.81
CA ARG A 119 0.24 -2.18 12.44
C ARG A 119 1.43 -2.98 11.93
N ALA A 120 2.37 -3.34 12.81
CA ALA A 120 3.47 -4.24 12.46
C ALA A 120 2.96 -5.65 12.13
N GLU A 121 1.97 -6.17 12.87
CA GLU A 121 1.32 -7.44 12.56
C GLU A 121 0.64 -7.41 11.18
N ASP A 122 -0.10 -6.35 10.85
CA ASP A 122 -0.72 -6.17 9.53
C ASP A 122 0.32 -6.13 8.40
N THR A 123 1.48 -5.49 8.64
CA THR A 123 2.61 -5.49 7.70
C THR A 123 3.15 -6.90 7.47
N LEU A 124 3.27 -7.72 8.51
CA LEU A 124 3.70 -9.12 8.41
C LEU A 124 2.67 -9.98 7.65
N ILE A 125 1.38 -9.75 7.87
CA ILE A 125 0.31 -10.42 7.12
C ILE A 125 0.41 -10.06 5.64
N THR A 126 0.52 -8.77 5.31
CA THR A 126 0.71 -8.30 3.92
C THR A 126 1.90 -8.98 3.26
N SER A 127 3.04 -9.03 3.95
CA SER A 127 4.26 -9.67 3.46
C SER A 127 4.07 -11.18 3.24
N SER A 128 3.35 -11.83 4.14
CA SER A 128 3.05 -13.27 4.07
C SER A 128 2.14 -13.58 2.88
N VAL A 129 1.10 -12.77 2.64
CA VAL A 129 0.22 -12.90 1.47
C VAL A 129 1.02 -12.74 0.17
N LYS A 130 1.84 -11.68 0.08
CA LYS A 130 2.70 -11.44 -1.09
C LYS A 130 3.67 -12.60 -1.33
N ALA A 131 4.32 -13.11 -0.29
CA ALA A 131 5.23 -14.26 -0.39
C ALA A 131 4.50 -15.51 -0.93
N ARG A 132 3.25 -15.72 -0.53
CA ARG A 132 2.43 -16.83 -1.06
C ARG A 132 2.08 -16.65 -2.54
N PHE A 133 1.78 -15.44 -3.00
CA PHE A 133 1.59 -15.19 -4.44
C PHE A 133 2.83 -15.61 -5.25
N PHE A 134 4.02 -15.27 -4.78
CA PHE A 134 5.28 -15.72 -5.42
C PHE A 134 5.45 -17.24 -5.38
N LYS A 135 5.17 -17.86 -4.22
CA LYS A 135 5.38 -19.30 -4.03
C LYS A 135 4.38 -20.14 -4.83
N GLU A 136 3.10 -19.78 -4.82
CA GLU A 136 2.03 -20.55 -5.46
C GLU A 136 1.96 -20.33 -6.96
N ASN A 137 2.43 -19.17 -7.43
CA ASN A 137 2.55 -18.80 -8.85
C ASN A 137 1.27 -19.03 -9.69
N LYS A 138 0.10 -18.93 -9.06
CA LYS A 138 -1.22 -19.10 -9.72
C LYS A 138 -1.71 -17.78 -10.31
N VAL A 139 -1.34 -16.67 -9.67
CA VAL A 139 -1.60 -15.30 -10.09
C VAL A 139 -0.30 -14.53 -9.96
N SER A 140 0.01 -13.70 -10.94
CA SER A 140 1.20 -12.85 -10.86
C SER A 140 1.11 -11.91 -9.64
N PRO A 141 2.12 -11.90 -8.76
CA PRO A 141 2.16 -11.01 -7.60
C PRO A 141 2.12 -9.52 -8.00
N PHE A 142 2.49 -9.20 -9.23
CA PHE A 142 2.49 -7.83 -9.77
C PHE A 142 1.09 -7.35 -10.21
N TYR A 143 0.13 -8.27 -10.38
CA TYR A 143 -1.24 -7.93 -10.77
C TYR A 143 -2.13 -7.57 -9.58
N VAL A 144 -1.66 -7.86 -8.35
CA VAL A 144 -2.46 -7.71 -7.13
C VAL A 144 -1.78 -6.77 -6.13
N LYS A 145 -2.41 -5.64 -5.84
CA LYS A 145 -2.03 -4.78 -4.73
C LYS A 145 -2.68 -5.32 -3.45
N VAL A 146 -1.86 -5.65 -2.46
CA VAL A 146 -2.28 -6.24 -1.18
C VAL A 146 -2.09 -5.21 -0.07
N ILE A 147 -3.15 -4.92 0.65
CA ILE A 147 -3.18 -4.03 1.81
C ILE A 147 -3.81 -4.77 2.97
N THR A 148 -3.27 -4.65 4.17
CA THR A 148 -3.87 -5.24 5.38
C THR A 148 -4.13 -4.13 6.41
N GLU A 149 -5.32 -4.15 6.97
CA GLU A 149 -5.72 -3.30 8.09
C GLU A 149 -6.58 -4.14 9.05
N ASN A 150 -6.22 -4.17 10.34
CA ASN A 150 -6.92 -4.95 11.36
C ASN A 150 -7.09 -6.44 10.98
N LYS A 151 -6.06 -7.07 10.40
CA LYS A 151 -6.06 -8.47 9.91
C LYS A 151 -7.06 -8.73 8.76
N VAL A 152 -7.70 -7.68 8.24
CA VAL A 152 -8.51 -7.74 7.02
C VAL A 152 -7.61 -7.43 5.83
N VAL A 153 -7.56 -8.34 4.87
CA VAL A 153 -6.78 -8.18 3.65
C VAL A 153 -7.66 -7.62 2.54
N TYR A 154 -7.24 -6.51 1.97
CA TYR A 154 -7.85 -5.88 0.82
C TYR A 154 -7.00 -6.16 -0.41
N LEU A 155 -7.64 -6.64 -1.46
CA LEU A 155 -6.98 -6.99 -2.72
C LEU A 155 -7.52 -6.12 -3.84
N MET A 156 -6.65 -5.33 -4.46
CA MET A 156 -6.98 -4.53 -5.65
C MET A 156 -6.20 -5.07 -6.85
N GLY A 157 -6.78 -4.99 -8.04
CA GLY A 157 -6.12 -5.51 -9.24
C GLY A 157 -7.01 -5.50 -10.47
N LEU A 158 -6.39 -5.60 -11.65
CA LEU A 158 -7.05 -5.85 -12.93
C LEU A 158 -6.93 -7.36 -13.22
N LEU A 159 -7.97 -8.13 -12.89
CA LEU A 159 -7.92 -9.59 -12.93
C LEU A 159 -9.09 -10.18 -13.72
N ASN A 160 -8.86 -11.31 -14.37
CA ASN A 160 -9.97 -12.12 -14.84
C ASN A 160 -10.58 -12.94 -13.67
N GLU A 161 -11.73 -13.55 -13.91
CA GLU A 161 -12.47 -14.28 -12.87
C GLU A 161 -11.67 -15.42 -12.22
N LYS A 162 -10.87 -16.14 -13.00
CA LYS A 162 -10.02 -17.23 -12.49
C LYS A 162 -8.94 -16.69 -11.57
N GLU A 163 -8.23 -15.65 -12.00
CA GLU A 163 -7.19 -15.00 -11.22
C GLU A 163 -7.74 -14.37 -9.93
N ALA A 164 -8.91 -13.73 -10.01
CA ALA A 164 -9.59 -13.15 -8.85
C ALA A 164 -9.93 -14.21 -7.78
N LYS A 165 -10.40 -15.38 -8.20
CA LYS A 165 -10.68 -16.52 -7.33
C LYS A 165 -9.40 -17.09 -6.69
N GLU A 166 -8.36 -17.30 -7.48
CA GLU A 166 -7.08 -17.79 -6.97
C GLU A 166 -6.43 -16.79 -6.00
N ALA A 167 -6.51 -15.48 -6.30
CA ALA A 167 -5.99 -14.44 -5.42
C ALA A 167 -6.72 -14.41 -4.07
N GLU A 168 -8.04 -14.54 -4.07
CA GLU A 168 -8.84 -14.65 -2.85
C GLU A 168 -8.44 -15.86 -2.01
N GLU A 169 -8.32 -17.05 -2.63
CA GLU A 169 -7.95 -18.28 -1.94
C GLU A 169 -6.55 -18.21 -1.32
N ILE A 170 -5.57 -17.65 -2.04
CA ILE A 170 -4.22 -17.43 -1.50
C ILE A 170 -4.26 -16.55 -0.26
N ALA A 171 -4.96 -15.41 -0.32
CA ALA A 171 -5.06 -14.49 0.81
C ALA A 171 -5.82 -15.10 1.98
N LYS A 172 -6.97 -15.74 1.72
CA LYS A 172 -7.84 -16.35 2.73
C LYS A 172 -7.16 -17.47 3.52
N ASN A 173 -6.30 -18.24 2.84
CA ASN A 173 -5.55 -19.33 3.46
C ASN A 173 -4.21 -18.86 4.10
N THR A 174 -3.96 -17.54 4.18
CA THR A 174 -2.78 -17.01 4.86
C THR A 174 -3.04 -16.87 6.35
N ASN A 175 -2.05 -17.28 7.15
CA ASN A 175 -2.15 -17.26 8.61
C ASN A 175 -2.48 -15.85 9.12
N LYS A 176 -3.35 -15.76 10.14
CA LYS A 176 -3.83 -14.54 10.79
C LYS A 176 -4.74 -13.65 9.94
N VAL A 177 -5.02 -13.98 8.70
CA VAL A 177 -6.05 -13.28 7.91
C VAL A 177 -7.43 -13.65 8.45
N THR A 178 -8.21 -12.64 8.82
CA THR A 178 -9.57 -12.84 9.36
C THR A 178 -10.65 -12.66 8.30
N LYS A 179 -10.39 -11.80 7.31
CA LYS A 179 -11.31 -11.50 6.22
C LYS A 179 -10.52 -11.07 4.98
N VAL A 180 -11.08 -11.35 3.81
CA VAL A 180 -10.57 -10.85 2.52
C VAL A 180 -11.65 -10.01 1.85
N VAL A 181 -11.30 -8.81 1.42
CA VAL A 181 -12.14 -7.88 0.65
C VAL A 181 -11.56 -7.76 -0.74
N LYS A 182 -12.36 -8.11 -1.74
CA LYS A 182 -11.96 -8.04 -3.15
C LYS A 182 -12.41 -6.74 -3.78
N LEU A 183 -11.49 -6.00 -4.36
CA LEU A 183 -11.67 -4.74 -5.05
C LEU A 183 -11.07 -4.83 -6.46
N PHE A 184 -11.35 -5.94 -7.13
CA PHE A 184 -10.84 -6.19 -8.47
C PHE A 184 -11.72 -5.54 -9.53
N GLU A 185 -11.07 -5.00 -10.55
CA GLU A 185 -11.72 -4.72 -11.82
C GLU A 185 -11.58 -5.95 -12.72
N THR A 186 -12.72 -6.43 -13.23
CA THR A 186 -12.74 -7.61 -14.09
C THR A 186 -12.28 -7.24 -15.50
N ILE A 187 -11.27 -7.94 -16.00
CA ILE A 187 -10.85 -7.88 -17.40
C ILE A 187 -11.37 -9.11 -18.15
N LYS A 188 -11.75 -8.91 -19.40
CA LYS A 188 -12.06 -10.03 -20.30
C LYS A 188 -10.75 -10.63 -20.81
N ASN A 189 -10.69 -11.96 -20.87
CA ASN A 189 -9.60 -12.68 -21.53
C ASN A 189 -9.64 -12.42 -23.03
#